data_fac97b7f5bf48e7ef27a3fd41adafdb9
#
_entry.id   fac97b7f5bf48e7ef27a3fd41adafdb9
#
_cell.length_a   1.000
_cell.length_b   1.000
_cell.length_c   1.000
_cell.angle_alpha   90.00
_cell.angle_beta   90.00
_cell.angle_gamma   90.00
#
_symmetry.space_group_name_H-M   'P 1'
#
loop_
_entity.id
_entity.type
_entity.pdbx_description
1 polymer ?
#
loop_
_entity_poly.entity_id
_entity_poly.type
_entity_poly.pdbx_seq_one_letter_code
_entity_poly.pdbx_strand_id
1 'polypeptide(L)'
;MKIIKFIALAAFAVVAAGSEAATTRTTFRDSMGRKTGSVEDNGKGKIAYRDAMGRKTGSSETDRYGKTTFRDEMGRRTGSMQTDRYGKTTFRDEMGRTTGSATTDRYGKTTYRDAMGRITGTSTTDRYGNTTYRDSMGRIKGTKR
;
A
#
# COMPACT_ATOMS: atom_id res chain seq x y z
N MET A 1 17.99 4.63 2.06
CA MET A 1 17.19 5.26 0.99
C MET A 1 16.36 4.30 0.11
N LYS A 2 16.50 2.97 0.24
CA LYS A 2 15.66 1.96 -0.48
C LYS A 2 14.30 1.66 0.18
N ILE A 3 14.16 1.91 1.48
CA ILE A 3 12.97 1.56 2.29
C ILE A 3 11.74 2.43 1.95
N ILE A 4 11.96 3.68 1.55
CA ILE A 4 10.86 4.63 1.25
C ILE A 4 10.10 4.24 -0.03
N LYS A 5 10.74 3.58 -0.99
CA LYS A 5 10.08 3.10 -2.23
C LYS A 5 9.13 1.93 -1.97
N PHE A 6 9.42 1.09 -0.97
CA PHE A 6 8.57 -0.05 -0.61
C PHE A 6 7.35 0.38 0.22
N ILE A 7 7.50 1.35 1.12
CA ILE A 7 6.38 1.86 1.93
C ILE A 7 5.36 2.61 1.07
N ALA A 8 5.81 3.35 0.05
CA ALA A 8 4.90 3.98 -0.91
C ALA A 8 4.09 2.93 -1.69
N LEU A 9 4.71 1.82 -2.11
CA LEU A 9 4.01 0.74 -2.80
C LEU A 9 3.08 -0.05 -1.86
N ALA A 10 3.47 -0.22 -0.59
CA ALA A 10 2.69 -0.95 0.41
C ALA A 10 1.47 -0.17 0.92
N ALA A 11 1.54 1.16 0.97
CA ALA A 11 0.39 2.00 1.29
C ALA A 11 -0.74 1.87 0.25
N PHE A 12 -0.43 1.34 -0.93
CA PHE A 12 -1.38 1.11 -2.03
C PHE A 12 -2.20 -0.19 -1.90
N ALA A 13 -1.82 -1.08 -1.00
CA ALA A 13 -2.43 -2.40 -0.89
C ALA A 13 -3.47 -2.50 0.24
N VAL A 14 -4.14 -1.42 0.62
CA VAL A 14 -5.40 -1.55 1.36
C VAL A 14 -6.49 -1.87 0.36
N VAL A 15 -6.49 -3.09 -0.14
CA VAL A 15 -7.66 -3.70 -0.75
C VAL A 15 -8.50 -4.22 0.39
N ALA A 16 -9.71 -3.68 0.56
CA ALA A 16 -10.68 -4.20 1.49
C ALA A 16 -10.86 -5.71 1.25
N ALA A 17 -10.55 -6.51 2.25
CA ALA A 17 -10.88 -7.93 2.26
C ALA A 17 -12.41 -8.05 2.30
N GLY A 18 -12.99 -8.38 1.16
CA GLY A 18 -14.41 -8.66 1.04
C GLY A 18 -14.68 -9.55 -0.16
N SER A 19 -14.97 -10.82 0.11
CA SER A 19 -15.52 -11.88 -0.74
C SER A 19 -14.56 -12.71 -1.59
N GLU A 20 -14.76 -14.00 -1.45
CA GLU A 20 -14.32 -15.20 -2.19
C GLU A 20 -13.35 -15.05 -3.37
N ALA A 21 -12.17 -15.57 -3.14
CA ALA A 21 -11.24 -16.38 -3.96
C ALA A 21 -11.09 -16.11 -5.48
N ALA A 22 -11.25 -14.90 -5.97
CA ALA A 22 -10.78 -14.57 -7.31
C ALA A 22 -9.40 -13.89 -7.20
N THR A 23 -8.39 -14.41 -7.90
CA THR A 23 -7.10 -13.72 -8.04
C THR A 23 -7.33 -12.38 -8.73
N THR A 24 -7.16 -11.30 -8.00
CA THR A 24 -7.35 -9.94 -8.53
C THR A 24 -6.00 -9.31 -8.85
N ARG A 25 -5.86 -8.77 -10.06
CA ARG A 25 -4.66 -8.05 -10.47
C ARG A 25 -4.94 -6.55 -10.56
N THR A 26 -4.16 -5.75 -9.84
CA THR A 26 -4.21 -4.30 -9.90
C THR A 26 -2.92 -3.75 -10.51
N THR A 27 -3.03 -2.82 -11.45
CA THR A 27 -1.87 -2.19 -12.12
C THR A 27 -1.67 -0.77 -11.62
N PHE A 28 -0.43 -0.41 -11.31
CA PHE A 28 -0.02 0.96 -10.93
C PHE A 28 0.60 1.69 -12.12
N ARG A 29 0.31 3.00 -12.21
CA ARG A 29 0.81 3.87 -13.26
C ARG A 29 1.38 5.15 -12.65
N ASP A 30 2.38 5.74 -13.30
CA ASP A 30 2.92 7.06 -12.93
C ASP A 30 1.97 8.19 -13.39
N SER A 31 2.37 9.44 -13.14
CA SER A 31 1.61 10.63 -13.56
C SER A 31 1.46 10.77 -15.08
N MET A 32 2.32 10.10 -15.85
CA MET A 32 2.29 10.06 -17.32
C MET A 32 1.52 8.83 -17.88
N GLY A 33 0.92 8.04 -17.00
CA GLY A 33 0.15 6.84 -17.37
C GLY A 33 0.99 5.58 -17.64
N ARG A 34 2.32 5.62 -17.49
CA ARG A 34 3.18 4.46 -17.73
C ARG A 34 3.07 3.47 -16.57
N LYS A 35 3.03 2.19 -16.88
CA LYS A 35 3.00 1.12 -15.88
C LYS A 35 4.27 1.18 -15.02
N THR A 36 4.10 1.23 -13.70
CA THR A 36 5.18 1.20 -12.71
C THR A 36 5.25 -0.12 -11.96
N GLY A 37 4.18 -0.92 -11.99
CA GLY A 37 4.12 -2.21 -11.35
C GLY A 37 2.71 -2.77 -11.30
N SER A 38 2.57 -3.92 -10.63
CA SER A 38 1.27 -4.53 -10.36
C SER A 38 1.29 -5.32 -9.05
N VAL A 39 0.10 -5.58 -8.51
CA VAL A 39 -0.10 -6.51 -7.40
C VAL A 39 -1.09 -7.59 -7.84
N GLU A 40 -0.86 -8.80 -7.35
CA GLU A 40 -1.74 -9.95 -7.50
C GLU A 40 -2.18 -10.39 -6.11
N ASP A 41 -3.48 -10.34 -5.83
CA ASP A 41 -4.10 -10.83 -4.61
C ASP A 41 -4.64 -12.23 -4.87
N ASN A 42 -4.31 -13.20 -4.02
CA ASN A 42 -4.80 -14.59 -4.14
C ASN A 42 -6.15 -14.81 -3.43
N GLY A 43 -6.80 -13.75 -2.93
CA GLY A 43 -8.05 -13.84 -2.18
C GLY A 43 -7.95 -14.49 -0.78
N LYS A 44 -6.75 -14.90 -0.37
CA LYS A 44 -6.47 -15.55 0.94
C LYS A 44 -5.54 -14.70 1.82
N GLY A 45 -5.53 -13.39 1.59
CA GLY A 45 -4.70 -12.45 2.35
C GLY A 45 -3.22 -12.42 1.93
N LYS A 46 -2.84 -13.10 0.84
CA LYS A 46 -1.48 -13.03 0.28
C LYS A 46 -1.48 -12.21 -1.00
N ILE A 47 -0.56 -11.24 -1.06
CA ILE A 47 -0.39 -10.35 -2.19
C ILE A 47 1.05 -10.47 -2.70
N ALA A 48 1.21 -10.65 -4.01
CA ALA A 48 2.50 -10.59 -4.69
C ALA A 48 2.67 -9.23 -5.37
N TYR A 49 3.83 -8.61 -5.17
CA TYR A 49 4.22 -7.34 -5.80
C TYR A 49 5.13 -7.62 -6.99
N ARG A 50 4.88 -6.91 -8.11
CA ARG A 50 5.69 -7.03 -9.33
C ARG A 50 6.09 -5.65 -9.84
N ASP A 51 7.26 -5.57 -10.46
CA ASP A 51 7.74 -4.37 -11.15
C ASP A 51 7.01 -4.15 -12.49
N ALA A 52 7.41 -3.11 -13.22
CA ALA A 52 6.85 -2.78 -14.53
C ALA A 52 7.03 -3.92 -15.54
N MET A 53 8.10 -4.70 -15.40
CA MET A 53 8.47 -5.83 -16.26
C MET A 53 7.79 -7.15 -15.82
N GLY A 54 7.04 -7.14 -14.71
CA GLY A 54 6.35 -8.31 -14.16
C GLY A 54 7.18 -9.20 -13.23
N ARG A 55 8.43 -8.85 -12.92
CA ARG A 55 9.28 -9.60 -11.99
C ARG A 55 8.78 -9.40 -10.57
N LYS A 56 8.75 -10.47 -9.78
CA LYS A 56 8.38 -10.39 -8.36
C LYS A 56 9.41 -9.56 -7.60
N THR A 57 8.94 -8.55 -6.87
CA THR A 57 9.76 -7.66 -6.03
C THR A 57 9.51 -7.86 -4.54
N GLY A 58 8.48 -8.63 -4.20
CA GLY A 58 8.14 -8.93 -2.82
C GLY A 58 6.75 -9.51 -2.68
N SER A 59 6.32 -9.63 -1.44
CA SER A 59 4.99 -10.12 -1.09
C SER A 59 4.53 -9.54 0.24
N SER A 60 3.23 -9.62 0.49
CA SER A 60 2.68 -9.41 1.84
C SER A 60 1.68 -10.49 2.19
N GLU A 61 1.49 -10.68 3.49
CA GLU A 61 0.52 -11.60 4.05
C GLU A 61 -0.19 -10.93 5.21
N THR A 62 -1.52 -10.94 5.17
CA THR A 62 -2.38 -10.39 6.22
C THR A 62 -2.91 -11.55 7.08
N ASP A 63 -2.68 -11.47 8.38
CA ASP A 63 -3.18 -12.44 9.33
C ASP A 63 -4.64 -12.14 9.74
N ARG A 64 -5.23 -13.05 10.48
CA ARG A 64 -6.63 -12.94 10.97
C ARG A 64 -6.87 -11.75 11.91
N TYR A 65 -5.82 -11.13 12.42
CA TYR A 65 -5.90 -9.95 13.30
C TYR A 65 -5.71 -8.63 12.54
N GLY A 66 -5.66 -8.69 11.19
CA GLY A 66 -5.51 -7.51 10.34
C GLY A 66 -4.07 -6.96 10.28
N LYS A 67 -3.09 -7.70 10.83
CA LYS A 67 -1.68 -7.34 10.69
C LYS A 67 -1.13 -7.88 9.39
N THR A 68 -0.60 -7.00 8.56
CA THR A 68 0.07 -7.35 7.31
C THR A 68 1.58 -7.33 7.50
N THR A 69 2.24 -8.41 7.10
CA THR A 69 3.72 -8.54 7.10
C THR A 69 4.21 -8.46 5.67
N PHE A 70 5.19 -7.59 5.42
CA PHE A 70 5.84 -7.41 4.12
C PHE A 70 7.15 -8.18 4.05
N ARG A 71 7.43 -8.76 2.86
CA ARG A 71 8.64 -9.51 2.58
C ARG A 71 9.24 -9.06 1.25
N ASP A 72 10.56 -9.12 1.14
CA ASP A 72 11.28 -8.87 -0.11
C ASP A 72 11.12 -10.06 -1.10
N GLU A 73 11.79 -9.98 -2.24
CA GLU A 73 11.82 -11.03 -3.26
C GLU A 73 12.41 -12.35 -2.74
N MET A 74 13.31 -12.28 -1.75
CA MET A 74 13.96 -13.41 -1.10
C MET A 74 13.16 -13.95 0.09
N GLY A 75 12.00 -13.36 0.41
CA GLY A 75 11.14 -13.78 1.52
C GLY A 75 11.51 -13.20 2.89
N ARG A 76 12.54 -12.35 2.99
CA ARG A 76 12.93 -11.73 4.26
C ARG A 76 11.93 -10.65 4.63
N ARG A 77 11.60 -10.57 5.93
CA ARG A 77 10.71 -9.52 6.44
C ARG A 77 11.34 -8.15 6.26
N THR A 78 10.59 -7.22 5.69
CA THR A 78 10.99 -5.83 5.47
C THR A 78 10.17 -4.84 6.31
N GLY A 79 9.06 -5.29 6.89
CA GLY A 79 8.23 -4.46 7.74
C GLY A 79 6.86 -5.07 7.98
N SER A 80 6.00 -4.27 8.59
CA SER A 80 4.60 -4.63 8.80
C SER A 80 3.70 -3.40 8.88
N MET A 81 2.40 -3.61 8.70
CA MET A 81 1.38 -2.62 9.01
C MET A 81 0.23 -3.26 9.78
N GLN A 82 -0.47 -2.44 10.52
CA GLN A 82 -1.67 -2.84 11.25
C GLN A 82 -2.66 -1.69 11.28
N THR A 83 -3.91 -1.98 10.96
CA THR A 83 -5.00 -1.02 11.04
C THR A 83 -5.78 -1.24 12.33
N ASP A 84 -5.98 -0.16 13.09
CA ASP A 84 -6.79 -0.19 14.29
C ASP A 84 -8.29 -0.06 13.98
N ARG A 85 -9.13 -0.22 15.00
CA ARG A 85 -10.60 -0.12 14.87
C ARG A 85 -11.09 1.28 14.46
N TYR A 86 -10.23 2.30 14.53
CA TYR A 86 -10.56 3.68 14.15
C TYR A 86 -10.11 4.02 12.72
N GLY A 87 -9.62 3.02 11.96
CA GLY A 87 -9.17 3.19 10.58
C GLY A 87 -7.79 3.80 10.44
N LYS A 88 -7.02 3.92 11.55
CA LYS A 88 -5.63 4.34 11.51
C LYS A 88 -4.73 3.15 11.26
N THR A 89 -3.96 3.20 10.19
CA THR A 89 -2.93 2.20 9.87
C THR A 89 -1.57 2.70 10.36
N THR A 90 -0.85 1.89 11.11
CA THR A 90 0.52 2.15 11.56
C THR A 90 1.48 1.28 10.76
N PHE A 91 2.52 1.88 10.21
CA PHE A 91 3.60 1.21 9.48
C PHE A 91 4.83 1.03 10.36
N ARG A 92 5.47 -0.14 10.25
CA ARG A 92 6.66 -0.47 11.03
C ARG A 92 7.73 -1.07 10.12
N ASP A 93 8.99 -0.80 10.43
CA ASP A 93 10.14 -1.41 9.76
C ASP A 93 10.34 -2.88 10.18
N GLU A 94 11.40 -3.51 9.67
CA GLU A 94 11.79 -4.89 9.98
C GLU A 94 12.10 -5.10 11.47
N MET A 95 12.57 -4.03 12.16
CA MET A 95 12.89 -4.02 13.59
C MET A 95 11.66 -3.67 14.46
N GLY A 96 10.50 -3.40 13.85
CA GLY A 96 9.27 -3.06 14.57
C GLY A 96 9.12 -1.58 14.94
N ARG A 97 10.05 -0.70 14.55
CA ARG A 97 9.96 0.73 14.80
C ARG A 97 8.91 1.37 13.90
N THR A 98 8.13 2.30 14.43
CA THR A 98 7.13 3.03 13.64
C THR A 98 7.82 3.93 12.61
N THR A 99 7.46 3.77 11.35
CA THR A 99 7.97 4.56 10.22
C THR A 99 6.96 5.55 9.68
N GLY A 100 5.70 5.41 10.06
CA GLY A 100 4.65 6.32 9.66
C GLY A 100 3.26 5.78 9.96
N SER A 101 2.25 6.53 9.49
CA SER A 101 0.85 6.14 9.62
C SER A 101 0.01 6.64 8.44
N ALA A 102 -1.15 6.03 8.26
CA ALA A 102 -2.19 6.49 7.35
C ALA A 102 -3.53 6.51 8.08
N THR A 103 -4.37 7.50 7.75
CA THR A 103 -5.74 7.58 8.26
C THR A 103 -6.68 7.88 7.11
N THR A 104 -7.71 7.06 6.95
CA THR A 104 -8.72 7.25 5.90
C THR A 104 -9.97 7.86 6.52
N ASP A 105 -10.44 8.96 5.95
CA ASP A 105 -11.68 9.61 6.37
C ASP A 105 -12.90 8.94 5.73
N ARG A 106 -14.08 9.36 6.18
CA ARG A 106 -15.37 8.84 5.67
C ARG A 106 -15.63 9.12 4.19
N TYR A 107 -14.87 10.02 3.57
CA TYR A 107 -14.99 10.38 2.16
C TYR A 107 -13.99 9.64 1.26
N GLY A 108 -13.26 8.64 1.82
CA GLY A 108 -12.29 7.85 1.08
C GLY A 108 -10.96 8.56 0.82
N LYS A 109 -10.71 9.71 1.49
CA LYS A 109 -9.41 10.38 1.45
C LYS A 109 -8.50 9.80 2.52
N THR A 110 -7.35 9.30 2.12
CA THR A 110 -6.30 8.81 3.02
C THR A 110 -5.20 9.86 3.15
N THR A 111 -4.82 10.18 4.38
CA THR A 111 -3.68 11.06 4.70
C THR A 111 -2.54 10.21 5.23
N TYR A 112 -1.37 10.34 4.62
CA TYR A 112 -0.14 9.64 5.00
C TYR A 112 0.77 10.56 5.82
N ARG A 113 1.37 10.01 6.88
CA ARG A 113 2.28 10.74 7.78
C ARG A 113 3.56 9.94 8.00
N ASP A 114 4.67 10.65 8.21
CA ASP A 114 5.94 10.04 8.60
C ASP A 114 5.94 9.66 10.10
N ALA A 115 7.07 9.13 10.58
CA ALA A 115 7.25 8.75 11.97
C ALA A 115 7.09 9.92 12.96
N MET A 116 7.33 11.15 12.49
CA MET A 116 7.21 12.40 13.27
C MET A 116 5.80 13.01 13.17
N GLY A 117 4.87 12.38 12.44
CA GLY A 117 3.50 12.85 12.26
C GLY A 117 3.32 13.89 11.13
N ARG A 118 4.35 14.27 10.40
CA ARG A 118 4.27 15.24 9.30
C ARG A 118 3.57 14.60 8.09
N ILE A 119 2.71 15.34 7.40
CA ILE A 119 2.03 14.86 6.21
C ILE A 119 3.03 14.68 5.08
N THR A 120 3.08 13.47 4.51
CA THR A 120 3.92 13.11 3.36
C THR A 120 3.15 13.02 2.07
N GLY A 121 1.83 12.92 2.13
CA GLY A 121 0.97 12.87 0.97
C GLY A 121 -0.46 12.49 1.31
N THR A 122 -1.27 12.40 0.26
CA THR A 122 -2.67 11.97 0.35
C THR A 122 -3.04 11.07 -0.80
N SER A 123 -4.11 10.28 -0.63
CA SER A 123 -4.77 9.61 -1.74
C SER A 123 -6.27 9.78 -1.65
N THR A 124 -6.95 9.73 -2.79
CA THR A 124 -8.41 9.77 -2.87
C THR A 124 -8.87 8.71 -3.83
N THR A 125 -9.81 7.86 -3.40
CA THR A 125 -10.42 6.83 -4.24
C THR A 125 -11.80 7.32 -4.67
N ASP A 126 -12.04 7.31 -5.99
CA ASP A 126 -13.33 7.68 -6.56
C ASP A 126 -14.35 6.52 -6.46
N ARG A 127 -15.60 6.80 -6.85
CA ARG A 127 -16.69 5.83 -6.86
C ARG A 127 -16.47 4.64 -7.80
N TYR A 128 -15.53 4.74 -8.74
CA TYR A 128 -15.17 3.68 -9.68
C TYR A 128 -13.98 2.84 -9.22
N GLY A 129 -13.45 3.13 -8.01
CA GLY A 129 -12.30 2.43 -7.44
C GLY A 129 -10.94 2.95 -7.90
N ASN A 130 -10.89 4.01 -8.74
CA ASN A 130 -9.62 4.61 -9.14
C ASN A 130 -9.06 5.44 -7.98
N THR A 131 -7.79 5.25 -7.69
CA THR A 131 -7.12 6.00 -6.62
C THR A 131 -6.07 6.93 -7.20
N THR A 132 -6.15 8.22 -6.85
CA THR A 132 -5.17 9.24 -7.19
C THR A 132 -4.30 9.54 -5.98
N TYR A 133 -2.99 9.51 -6.15
CA TYR A 133 -1.99 9.79 -5.12
C TYR A 133 -1.34 11.14 -5.33
N ARG A 134 -1.19 11.91 -4.24
CA ARG A 134 -0.59 13.24 -4.23
C ARG A 134 0.53 13.31 -3.20
N ASP A 135 1.54 14.12 -3.46
CA ASP A 135 2.59 14.44 -2.49
C ASP A 135 2.07 15.43 -1.42
N SER A 136 2.95 15.82 -0.49
CA SER A 136 2.64 16.78 0.58
C SER A 136 2.26 18.17 0.06
N MET A 137 2.63 18.51 -1.19
CA MET A 137 2.29 19.77 -1.87
C MET A 137 1.02 19.65 -2.74
N GLY A 138 0.36 18.48 -2.75
CA GLY A 138 -0.86 18.22 -3.54
C GLY A 138 -0.62 17.85 -5.01
N ARG A 139 0.63 17.69 -5.47
CA ARG A 139 0.95 17.31 -6.85
C ARG A 139 0.68 15.83 -7.06
N ILE A 140 0.11 15.46 -8.20
CA ILE A 140 -0.17 14.05 -8.54
C ILE A 140 1.14 13.30 -8.73
N LYS A 141 1.28 12.18 -8.02
CA LYS A 141 2.41 11.25 -8.10
C LYS A 141 2.09 9.98 -8.89
N GLY A 142 0.82 9.64 -9.00
CA GLY A 142 0.39 8.47 -9.73
C GLY A 142 -1.06 8.11 -9.49
N THR A 143 -1.51 7.08 -10.20
CA THR A 143 -2.86 6.53 -10.11
C THR A 143 -2.84 5.00 -10.00
N LYS A 144 -3.91 4.46 -9.40
CA LYS A 144 -4.26 3.04 -9.37
C LYS A 144 -5.59 2.87 -10.10
N ARG A 145 -5.67 1.92 -11.00
CA ARG A 145 -6.88 1.48 -11.72
C ARG A 145 -7.06 -0.01 -11.59
#